data_7b33571953dfe1dfb0c8e42922adaeb7
#
_entry.id   7b33571953dfe1dfb0c8e42922adaeb7
#
_cell.length_a   1.000
_cell.length_b   1.000
_cell.length_c   1.000
_cell.angle_alpha   90.00
_cell.angle_beta   90.00
_cell.angle_gamma   90.00
#
_symmetry.space_group_name_H-M   'P 1'
#
loop_
_entity.id
_entity.type
_entity.pdbx_description
1 polymer ?
#
loop_
_entity_poly.entity_id
_entity_poly.type
_entity_poly.pdbx_seq_one_letter_code
_entity_poly.pdbx_strand_id
1 'polypeptide(L)'
;MNRLYLLGASLVPLLGATRTLSEGATIGVCAVLLSSLHQLSMAPLRRRSVTWTYVLASLLVLAALASCLQLALRAWLLPLALSLGHYPALLCLQCLAIDYLLPDQGRWRLLAGHLCALLATCLLLGASRQWLADGIGLHLASLAPGALLLLGLLLALYNRLRPGPAQSRHQGKL
;
A
#
# COMPACT_ATOMS: atom_id res chain seq x y z
N MET A 1 14.22 -13.51 -3.60
CA MET A 1 12.92 -12.93 -4.03
C MET A 1 13.07 -11.42 -4.09
N ASN A 2 12.79 -10.81 -5.23
CA ASN A 2 12.99 -9.37 -5.41
C ASN A 2 12.05 -8.58 -4.51
N ARG A 3 12.60 -7.71 -3.67
CA ARG A 3 11.85 -6.83 -2.76
C ARG A 3 10.76 -6.00 -3.48
N LEU A 4 10.97 -5.71 -4.76
CA LEU A 4 10.03 -5.02 -5.63
C LEU A 4 8.72 -5.80 -5.88
N TYR A 5 8.78 -7.12 -6.00
CA TYR A 5 7.56 -7.94 -6.16
C TYR A 5 6.70 -7.95 -4.90
N LEU A 6 7.33 -7.97 -3.74
CA LEU A 6 6.64 -7.91 -2.46
C LEU A 6 6.03 -6.52 -2.21
N LEU A 7 6.72 -5.46 -2.63
CA LEU A 7 6.18 -4.10 -2.60
C LEU A 7 4.98 -3.94 -3.55
N GLY A 8 5.06 -4.51 -4.76
CA GLY A 8 3.95 -4.53 -5.71
C GLY A 8 2.74 -5.32 -5.18
N ALA A 9 2.98 -6.49 -4.58
CA ALA A 9 1.92 -7.31 -4.01
C ALA A 9 1.21 -6.63 -2.83
N SER A 10 1.93 -5.84 -2.03
CA SER A 10 1.34 -5.09 -0.92
C SER A 10 0.45 -3.93 -1.38
N LEU A 11 0.60 -3.46 -2.63
CA LEU A 11 -0.23 -2.40 -3.22
C LEU A 11 -1.56 -2.90 -3.80
N VAL A 12 -1.67 -4.22 -4.07
CA VAL A 12 -2.87 -4.81 -4.70
C VAL A 12 -4.17 -4.48 -3.94
N PRO A 13 -4.26 -4.54 -2.61
CA PRO A 13 -5.48 -4.19 -1.90
C PRO A 13 -5.90 -2.73 -2.04
N LEU A 14 -4.94 -1.83 -2.29
CA LEU A 14 -5.19 -0.39 -2.41
C LEU A 14 -5.74 0.01 -3.77
N LEU A 15 -5.55 -0.85 -4.79
CA LEU A 15 -5.94 -0.56 -6.19
C LEU A 15 -7.44 -0.36 -6.36
N GLY A 16 -8.25 -1.09 -5.61
CA GLY A 16 -9.70 -0.99 -5.68
C GLY A 16 -10.26 0.34 -5.20
N ALA A 17 -9.55 1.00 -4.30
CA ALA A 17 -10.00 2.21 -3.62
C ALA A 17 -9.54 3.53 -4.25
N THR A 18 -8.67 3.49 -5.25
CA THR A 18 -8.12 4.70 -5.91
C THR A 18 -8.89 5.06 -7.18
N ARG A 19 -10.21 5.29 -7.10
CA ARG A 19 -11.03 5.65 -8.29
C ARG A 19 -10.79 7.08 -8.71
N THR A 20 -10.67 7.98 -7.76
CA THR A 20 -10.44 9.41 -7.96
C THR A 20 -9.14 9.84 -7.28
N LEU A 21 -8.63 11.01 -7.64
CA LEU A 21 -7.44 11.59 -7.01
C LEU A 21 -7.66 11.80 -5.50
N SER A 22 -8.85 12.26 -5.10
CA SER A 22 -9.21 12.50 -3.69
C SER A 22 -9.24 11.21 -2.88
N GLU A 23 -9.80 10.13 -3.44
CA GLU A 23 -9.81 8.81 -2.78
C GLU A 23 -8.39 8.24 -2.67
N GLY A 24 -7.59 8.34 -3.74
CA GLY A 24 -6.20 7.91 -3.76
C GLY A 24 -5.34 8.66 -2.75
N ALA A 25 -5.51 9.99 -2.65
CA ALA A 25 -4.82 10.81 -1.66
C ALA A 25 -5.22 10.44 -0.23
N THR A 26 -6.52 10.28 0.02
CA THR A 26 -7.03 9.93 1.37
C THR A 26 -6.51 8.57 1.81
N ILE A 27 -6.58 7.54 0.95
CA ILE A 27 -6.05 6.21 1.27
C ILE A 27 -4.53 6.25 1.47
N GLY A 28 -3.81 6.96 0.61
CA GLY A 28 -2.37 7.12 0.75
C GLY A 28 -1.97 7.75 2.09
N VAL A 29 -2.65 8.82 2.49
CA VAL A 29 -2.44 9.48 3.79
C VAL A 29 -2.81 8.54 4.94
N CYS A 30 -3.95 7.85 4.87
CA CYS A 30 -4.35 6.86 5.88
C CYS A 30 -3.32 5.74 6.02
N ALA A 31 -2.77 5.23 4.91
CA ALA A 31 -1.74 4.20 4.92
C ALA A 31 -0.45 4.70 5.58
N VAL A 32 -0.03 5.93 5.29
CA VAL A 32 1.15 6.55 5.91
C VAL A 32 0.94 6.74 7.41
N LEU A 33 -0.21 7.27 7.82
CA LEU A 33 -0.54 7.48 9.23
C LEU A 33 -0.59 6.16 9.99
N LEU A 34 -1.33 5.17 9.48
CA LEU A 34 -1.49 3.87 10.12
C LEU A 34 -0.13 3.16 10.26
N SER A 35 0.66 3.13 9.19
CA SER A 35 1.99 2.50 9.21
C SER A 35 2.96 3.20 10.16
N SER A 36 2.95 4.53 10.19
CA SER A 36 3.82 5.32 11.08
C SER A 36 3.46 5.10 12.54
N LEU A 37 2.18 5.19 12.89
CA LEU A 37 1.68 4.96 14.25
C LEU A 37 1.95 3.52 14.72
N HIS A 38 1.70 2.54 13.85
CA HIS A 38 2.00 1.14 14.15
C HIS A 38 3.48 0.93 14.45
N GLN A 39 4.37 1.43 13.60
CA GLN A 39 5.82 1.29 13.79
C GLN A 39 6.32 2.00 15.06
N LEU A 40 5.75 3.16 15.37
CA LEU A 40 6.07 3.90 16.59
C LEU A 40 5.61 3.14 17.85
N SER A 41 4.41 2.60 17.83
CA SER A 41 3.85 1.81 18.94
C SER A 41 4.62 0.51 19.16
N MET A 42 5.08 -0.14 18.09
CA MET A 42 5.77 -1.42 18.17
C MET A 42 7.29 -1.29 18.44
N ALA A 43 7.86 -0.09 18.28
CA ALA A 43 9.30 0.15 18.50
C ALA A 43 9.80 -0.30 19.88
N PRO A 44 9.13 -0.01 21.02
CA PRO A 44 9.58 -0.46 22.35
C PRO A 44 9.39 -1.98 22.56
N LEU A 45 8.33 -2.57 21.97
CA LEU A 45 8.03 -3.98 22.14
C LEU A 45 9.01 -4.90 21.39
N ARG A 46 9.51 -4.46 20.25
CA ARG A 46 10.43 -5.24 19.41
C ARG A 46 11.70 -5.67 20.13
N ARG A 47 12.19 -4.85 21.05
CA ARG A 47 13.43 -5.14 21.81
C ARG A 47 13.24 -6.12 22.97
N ARG A 48 12.01 -6.35 23.42
CA ARG A 48 11.73 -7.08 24.67
C ARG A 48 10.88 -8.34 24.51
N SER A 49 10.22 -8.52 23.36
CA SER A 49 9.17 -9.56 23.23
C SER A 49 9.66 -10.79 22.48
N VAL A 50 9.19 -11.96 22.94
CA VAL A 50 9.30 -13.23 22.22
C VAL A 50 8.44 -13.15 20.93
N THR A 51 8.85 -13.83 19.88
CA THR A 51 8.25 -13.75 18.52
C THR A 51 6.72 -13.89 18.53
N TRP A 52 6.15 -14.80 19.30
CA TRP A 52 4.70 -15.02 19.38
C TRP A 52 3.94 -13.87 20.03
N THR A 53 4.44 -13.37 21.15
CA THR A 53 3.84 -12.24 21.87
C THR A 53 3.91 -10.96 21.04
N TYR A 54 4.99 -10.78 20.27
CA TYR A 54 5.13 -9.67 19.34
C TYR A 54 4.07 -9.68 18.24
N VAL A 55 3.83 -10.83 17.60
CA VAL A 55 2.82 -10.96 16.52
C VAL A 55 1.43 -10.68 17.05
N LEU A 56 1.06 -11.25 18.22
CA LEU A 56 -0.25 -10.99 18.84
C LEU A 56 -0.42 -9.52 19.22
N ALA A 57 0.58 -8.90 19.82
CA ALA A 57 0.55 -7.50 20.18
C ALA A 57 0.43 -6.60 18.92
N SER A 58 1.16 -6.94 17.85
CA SER A 58 1.09 -6.23 16.57
C SER A 58 -0.32 -6.29 15.96
N LEU A 59 -0.97 -7.46 15.98
CA LEU A 59 -2.34 -7.62 15.49
C LEU A 59 -3.35 -6.81 16.31
N LEU A 60 -3.23 -6.82 17.64
CA LEU A 60 -4.11 -6.04 18.53
C LEU A 60 -3.96 -4.53 18.31
N VAL A 61 -2.71 -4.06 18.23
CA VAL A 61 -2.43 -2.64 17.97
C VAL A 61 -2.96 -2.23 16.59
N LEU A 62 -2.76 -3.05 15.56
CA LEU A 62 -3.31 -2.78 14.23
C LEU A 62 -4.82 -2.74 14.21
N ALA A 63 -5.49 -3.69 14.89
CA ALA A 63 -6.95 -3.70 14.98
C ALA A 63 -7.48 -2.43 15.69
N ALA A 64 -6.85 -2.03 16.78
CA ALA A 64 -7.20 -0.80 17.50
C ALA A 64 -7.00 0.45 16.64
N LEU A 65 -5.83 0.58 15.99
CA LEU A 65 -5.52 1.71 15.12
C LEU A 65 -6.45 1.77 13.90
N ALA A 66 -6.78 0.63 13.29
CA ALA A 66 -7.71 0.57 12.17
C ALA A 66 -9.12 0.98 12.58
N SER A 67 -9.59 0.56 13.75
CA SER A 67 -10.89 0.96 14.30
C SER A 67 -10.93 2.47 14.58
N CYS A 68 -9.90 3.02 15.19
CA CYS A 68 -9.77 4.46 15.40
C CYS A 68 -9.77 5.23 14.08
N LEU A 69 -9.02 4.75 13.08
CA LEU A 69 -8.96 5.37 11.76
C LEU A 69 -10.32 5.36 11.07
N GLN A 70 -11.05 4.23 11.12
CA GLN A 70 -12.41 4.14 10.56
C GLN A 70 -13.39 5.09 11.25
N LEU A 71 -13.33 5.20 12.57
CA LEU A 71 -14.16 6.13 13.32
C LEU A 71 -13.82 7.58 12.98
N ALA A 72 -12.55 7.93 12.89
CA ALA A 72 -12.10 9.27 12.49
C ALA A 72 -12.57 9.62 11.06
N LEU A 73 -12.43 8.70 10.10
CA LEU A 73 -12.93 8.90 8.73
C LEU A 73 -14.45 9.11 8.70
N ARG A 74 -15.21 8.35 9.46
CA ARG A 74 -16.67 8.50 9.55
C ARG A 74 -17.09 9.80 10.23
N ALA A 75 -16.33 10.26 11.23
CA ALA A 75 -16.64 11.49 11.94
C ALA A 75 -16.36 12.74 11.11
N TRP A 76 -15.29 12.75 10.31
CA TRP A 76 -14.80 13.97 9.66
C TRP A 76 -14.99 13.98 8.14
N LEU A 77 -15.02 12.79 7.51
CA LEU A 77 -15.04 12.62 6.06
C LEU A 77 -16.09 11.56 5.64
N LEU A 78 -17.32 11.71 6.15
CA LEU A 78 -18.40 10.73 5.92
C LEU A 78 -18.58 10.32 4.45
N PRO A 79 -18.63 11.24 3.46
CA PRO A 79 -18.80 10.86 2.06
C PRO A 79 -17.63 10.01 1.54
N LEU A 80 -16.39 10.32 1.95
CA LEU A 80 -15.21 9.55 1.60
C LEU A 80 -15.16 8.21 2.36
N ALA A 81 -15.61 8.17 3.62
CA ALA A 81 -15.67 6.93 4.39
C ALA A 81 -16.65 5.92 3.78
N LEU A 82 -17.76 6.40 3.19
CA LEU A 82 -18.74 5.55 2.52
C LEU A 82 -18.22 5.03 1.17
N SER A 83 -17.51 5.85 0.40
CA SER A 83 -16.90 5.42 -0.87
C SER A 83 -15.74 4.44 -0.67
N LEU A 84 -14.96 4.62 0.39
CA LEU A 84 -13.84 3.77 0.76
C LEU A 84 -14.27 2.43 1.40
N GLY A 85 -15.46 2.36 2.01
CA GLY A 85 -16.01 1.13 2.56
C GLY A 85 -15.04 0.36 3.48
N HIS A 86 -14.70 -0.87 3.10
CA HIS A 86 -13.84 -1.78 3.88
C HIS A 86 -12.33 -1.63 3.56
N TYR A 87 -11.92 -0.79 2.60
CA TYR A 87 -10.52 -0.66 2.21
C TYR A 87 -9.57 -0.24 3.34
N PRO A 88 -9.96 0.61 4.32
CA PRO A 88 -9.10 0.91 5.45
C PRO A 88 -8.68 -0.31 6.28
N ALA A 89 -9.51 -1.36 6.34
CA ALA A 89 -9.16 -2.60 7.02
C ALA A 89 -8.04 -3.38 6.29
N LEU A 90 -7.99 -3.27 4.96
CA LEU A 90 -6.93 -3.90 4.16
C LEU A 90 -5.55 -3.25 4.37
N LEU A 91 -5.50 -2.01 4.86
CA LEU A 91 -4.25 -1.35 5.24
C LEU A 91 -3.52 -2.07 6.37
N CYS A 92 -4.24 -2.82 7.21
CA CYS A 92 -3.62 -3.65 8.26
C CYS A 92 -2.69 -4.71 7.67
N LEU A 93 -3.12 -5.37 6.57
CA LEU A 93 -2.29 -6.34 5.85
C LEU A 93 -1.02 -5.70 5.29
N GLN A 94 -1.14 -4.48 4.78
CA GLN A 94 -0.01 -3.70 4.31
C GLN A 94 0.99 -3.38 5.43
N CYS A 95 0.49 -2.95 6.59
CA CYS A 95 1.34 -2.66 7.76
C CYS A 95 2.08 -3.89 8.25
N LEU A 96 1.41 -5.05 8.29
CA LEU A 96 2.01 -6.33 8.63
C LEU A 96 3.09 -6.74 7.61
N ALA A 97 2.81 -6.59 6.32
CA ALA A 97 3.78 -6.88 5.27
C ALA A 97 5.03 -6.00 5.39
N ILE A 98 4.87 -4.70 5.66
CA ILE A 98 5.96 -3.76 5.90
C ILE A 98 6.77 -4.20 7.11
N ASP A 99 6.10 -4.59 8.20
CA ASP A 99 6.77 -4.99 9.44
C ASP A 99 7.64 -6.25 9.26
N TYR A 100 7.16 -7.20 8.47
CA TYR A 100 7.86 -8.44 8.17
C TYR A 100 9.03 -8.27 7.17
N LEU A 101 8.92 -7.30 6.26
CA LEU A 101 9.87 -7.11 5.16
C LEU A 101 11.02 -6.15 5.48
N LEU A 102 10.83 -5.24 6.46
CA LEU A 102 11.85 -4.25 6.76
C LEU A 102 12.93 -4.82 7.69
N PRO A 103 14.22 -4.78 7.27
CA PRO A 103 15.34 -5.11 8.14
C PRO A 103 15.47 -4.08 9.26
N ASP A 104 16.05 -4.48 10.39
CA ASP A 104 16.21 -3.60 11.56
C ASP A 104 17.24 -2.49 11.33
N GLN A 105 18.24 -2.73 10.48
CA GLN A 105 19.28 -1.74 10.18
C GLN A 105 18.73 -0.66 9.22
N GLY A 106 18.74 0.59 9.66
CA GLY A 106 18.29 1.74 8.86
C GLY A 106 16.79 1.79 8.59
N ARG A 107 15.99 1.10 9.41
CA ARG A 107 14.55 0.89 9.26
C ARG A 107 13.78 2.17 8.99
N TRP A 108 14.03 3.25 9.72
CA TRP A 108 13.30 4.52 9.56
C TRP A 108 13.51 5.17 8.19
N ARG A 109 14.73 5.10 7.64
CA ARG A 109 15.00 5.63 6.29
C ARG A 109 14.33 4.79 5.21
N LEU A 110 14.38 3.46 5.36
CA LEU A 110 13.71 2.53 4.45
C LEU A 110 12.19 2.65 4.54
N LEU A 111 11.65 2.80 5.76
CA LEU A 111 10.23 3.03 5.99
C LEU A 111 9.76 4.32 5.32
N ALA A 112 10.46 5.44 5.55
CA ALA A 112 10.13 6.72 4.93
C ALA A 112 10.14 6.63 3.40
N GLY A 113 11.17 6.02 2.81
CA GLY A 113 11.24 5.80 1.37
C GLY A 113 10.10 4.94 0.84
N HIS A 114 9.72 3.88 1.58
CA HIS A 114 8.60 3.02 1.21
C HIS A 114 7.25 3.77 1.29
N LEU A 115 7.03 4.52 2.37
CA LEU A 115 5.80 5.30 2.54
C LEU A 115 5.66 6.42 1.49
N CYS A 116 6.76 7.09 1.15
CA CYS A 116 6.78 8.06 0.05
C CYS A 116 6.46 7.40 -1.30
N ALA A 117 7.06 6.25 -1.59
CA ALA A 117 6.78 5.51 -2.82
C ALA A 117 5.33 5.04 -2.89
N LEU A 118 4.76 4.58 -1.76
CA LEU A 118 3.37 4.16 -1.64
C LEU A 118 2.42 5.33 -1.91
N LEU A 119 2.67 6.47 -1.26
CA LEU A 119 1.86 7.67 -1.43
C LEU A 119 1.93 8.17 -2.88
N ALA A 120 3.12 8.22 -3.46
CA ALA A 120 3.30 8.59 -4.87
C ALA A 120 2.55 7.63 -5.81
N THR A 121 2.59 6.33 -5.55
CA THR A 121 1.86 5.34 -6.36
C THR A 121 0.35 5.53 -6.25
N CYS A 122 -0.19 5.77 -5.04
CA CYS A 122 -1.62 6.03 -4.84
C CYS A 122 -2.07 7.31 -5.57
N LEU A 123 -1.28 8.37 -5.52
CA LEU A 123 -1.56 9.62 -6.23
C LEU A 123 -1.50 9.45 -7.75
N LEU A 124 -0.47 8.77 -8.26
CA LEU A 124 -0.32 8.49 -9.69
C LEU A 124 -1.47 7.63 -10.23
N LEU A 125 -1.86 6.60 -9.48
CA LEU A 125 -3.00 5.76 -9.86
C LEU A 125 -4.32 6.53 -9.83
N GLY A 126 -4.57 7.31 -8.79
CA GLY A 126 -5.77 8.15 -8.70
C GLY A 126 -5.84 9.17 -9.82
N ALA A 127 -4.73 9.87 -10.09
CA ALA A 127 -4.64 10.87 -11.16
C ALA A 127 -4.81 10.24 -12.55
N SER A 128 -4.11 9.13 -12.83
CA SER A 128 -4.18 8.46 -14.14
C SER A 128 -5.58 7.93 -14.41
N ARG A 129 -6.25 7.36 -13.42
CA ARG A 129 -7.62 6.83 -13.54
C ARG A 129 -8.64 7.95 -13.77
N GLN A 130 -8.52 9.02 -13.01
CA GLN A 130 -9.39 10.17 -13.18
C GLN A 130 -9.20 10.80 -14.57
N TRP A 131 -7.97 10.95 -15.01
CA TRP A 131 -7.67 11.51 -16.33
C TRP A 131 -8.16 10.62 -17.48
N LEU A 132 -8.04 9.28 -17.35
CA LEU A 132 -8.60 8.36 -18.36
C LEU A 132 -10.13 8.33 -18.37
N ALA A 133 -10.76 8.43 -17.20
CA ALA A 133 -12.21 8.42 -17.09
C ALA A 133 -12.83 9.72 -17.66
N ASP A 134 -12.27 10.87 -17.26
CA ASP A 134 -12.80 12.19 -17.61
C ASP A 134 -12.32 12.67 -18.99
N GLY A 135 -11.05 12.36 -19.36
CA GLY A 135 -10.43 12.85 -20.58
C GLY A 135 -10.72 12.00 -21.82
N ILE A 136 -10.77 10.68 -21.70
CA ILE A 136 -10.90 9.76 -22.83
C ILE A 136 -12.28 9.04 -22.83
N GLY A 137 -13.07 9.20 -21.77
CA GLY A 137 -14.39 8.55 -21.65
C GLY A 137 -14.30 7.02 -21.45
N LEU A 138 -13.15 6.50 -21.08
CA LEU A 138 -12.93 5.07 -20.83
C LEU A 138 -13.49 4.68 -19.45
N HIS A 139 -14.78 4.36 -19.42
CA HIS A 139 -15.47 3.90 -18.19
C HIS A 139 -14.86 2.65 -17.56
N LEU A 140 -14.14 1.83 -18.34
CA LEU A 140 -13.40 0.67 -17.84
C LEU A 140 -12.27 1.05 -16.86
N ALA A 141 -11.70 2.24 -16.96
CA ALA A 141 -10.65 2.70 -16.06
C ALA A 141 -11.16 2.97 -14.63
N SER A 142 -12.45 3.29 -14.48
CA SER A 142 -13.10 3.49 -13.18
C SER A 142 -13.41 2.19 -12.45
N LEU A 143 -13.47 1.04 -13.16
CA LEU A 143 -13.73 -0.27 -12.60
C LEU A 143 -12.48 -0.90 -11.95
N ALA A 144 -12.68 -1.82 -11.01
CA ALA A 144 -11.59 -2.53 -10.31
C ALA A 144 -10.60 -3.24 -11.27
N PRO A 145 -11.01 -3.94 -12.35
CA PRO A 145 -10.08 -4.56 -13.28
C PRO A 145 -9.22 -3.53 -14.05
N GLY A 146 -9.74 -2.32 -14.31
CA GLY A 146 -8.97 -1.24 -14.94
C GLY A 146 -7.78 -0.78 -14.08
N ALA A 147 -7.93 -0.82 -12.75
CA ALA A 147 -6.83 -0.49 -11.83
C ALA A 147 -5.67 -1.49 -11.91
N LEU A 148 -5.96 -2.78 -12.05
CA LEU A 148 -4.96 -3.83 -12.20
C LEU A 148 -4.20 -3.70 -13.53
N LEU A 149 -4.91 -3.40 -14.62
CA LEU A 149 -4.30 -3.14 -15.92
C LEU A 149 -3.38 -1.92 -15.89
N LEU A 150 -3.82 -0.82 -15.27
CA LEU A 150 -3.01 0.38 -15.11
C LEU A 150 -1.78 0.16 -14.23
N LEU A 151 -1.92 -0.59 -13.14
CA LEU A 151 -0.76 -0.95 -12.32
C LEU A 151 0.22 -1.82 -13.10
N GLY A 152 -0.28 -2.80 -13.85
CA GLY A 152 0.54 -3.65 -14.72
C GLY A 152 1.29 -2.81 -15.77
N LEU A 153 0.61 -1.84 -16.39
CA LEU A 153 1.20 -0.92 -17.35
C LEU A 153 2.26 -0.02 -16.71
N LEU A 154 1.99 0.55 -15.54
CA LEU A 154 2.94 1.37 -14.80
C LEU A 154 4.17 0.58 -14.38
N LEU A 155 4.00 -0.66 -13.93
CA LEU A 155 5.11 -1.55 -13.60
C LEU A 155 5.92 -1.95 -14.83
N ALA A 156 5.26 -2.20 -15.96
CA ALA A 156 5.92 -2.50 -17.23
C ALA A 156 6.72 -1.28 -17.73
N LEU A 157 6.14 -0.09 -17.65
CA LEU A 157 6.81 1.17 -17.99
C LEU A 157 8.02 1.43 -17.07
N TYR A 158 7.84 1.25 -15.76
CA TYR A 158 8.94 1.37 -14.78
C TYR A 158 10.07 0.40 -15.08
N ASN A 159 9.73 -0.87 -15.40
CA ASN A 159 10.72 -1.89 -15.74
C ASN A 159 11.43 -1.61 -17.07
N ARG A 160 10.75 -0.98 -18.03
CA ARG A 160 11.33 -0.55 -19.29
C ARG A 160 12.29 0.64 -19.13
N LEU A 161 11.95 1.58 -18.24
CA LEU A 161 12.78 2.76 -17.98
C LEU A 161 14.00 2.43 -17.11
N ARG A 162 13.92 1.36 -16.32
CA ARG A 162 15.00 0.91 -15.44
C ARG A 162 15.33 -0.55 -15.71
N PRO A 163 15.99 -0.86 -16.84
CA PRO A 163 16.38 -2.24 -17.16
C PRO A 163 17.34 -2.73 -16.08
N GLY A 164 16.81 -3.49 -15.12
CA GLY A 164 17.60 -4.25 -14.17
C GLY A 164 18.33 -5.37 -14.90
N PRO A 165 19.41 -5.96 -14.32
CA PRO A 165 20.11 -7.07 -14.94
C PRO A 165 19.08 -8.17 -15.25
N ALA A 166 19.03 -8.55 -16.54
CA ALA A 166 18.14 -9.60 -17.02
C ALA A 166 18.39 -10.87 -16.18
N GLN A 167 17.33 -11.37 -15.54
CA GLN A 167 17.39 -12.68 -14.90
C GLN A 167 17.77 -13.70 -15.99
N SER A 168 18.95 -14.30 -15.84
CA SER A 168 19.36 -15.39 -16.68
C SER A 168 18.27 -16.46 -16.62
N ARG A 169 17.56 -16.64 -17.74
CA ARG A 169 16.68 -17.78 -17.95
C ARG A 169 17.51 -19.02 -17.65
N HIS A 170 17.23 -19.70 -16.55
CA HIS A 170 17.69 -21.06 -16.37
C HIS A 170 17.13 -21.87 -17.55
N GLN A 171 17.96 -22.01 -18.59
CA GLN A 171 17.74 -23.03 -19.60
C GLN A 171 17.76 -24.35 -18.85
N GLY A 172 16.59 -24.98 -18.73
CA GLY A 172 16.47 -26.35 -18.27
C GLY A 172 17.32 -27.20 -19.20
N LYS A 173 18.40 -27.75 -18.67
CA LYS A 173 19.05 -28.89 -19.28
C LYS A 173 18.14 -30.09 -19.04
N LEU A 174 17.50 -30.56 -20.10
CA LEU A 174 17.00 -31.92 -20.22
C LEU A 174 18.16 -32.91 -20.21
#